data_d177cc5e2f02b3cea72d703db01ba034
#
_entry.id   d177cc5e2f02b3cea72d703db01ba034
#
_cell.length_a   1.000
_cell.length_b   1.000
_cell.length_c   1.000
_cell.angle_alpha   90.00
_cell.angle_beta   90.00
_cell.angle_gamma   90.00
#
_symmetry.space_group_name_H-M   'P 1'
#
loop_
_entity.id
_entity.type
_entity.pdbx_description
1 polymer ?
#
loop_
_entity_poly.entity_id
_entity_poly.type
_entity_poly.pdbx_seq_one_letter_code
_entity_poly.pdbx_strand_id
1 'polypeptide(L)'
;QLVIAEKPSVARSIAGVIGADKKQDGYMEGNGYLVSWCIGHLVSLADAGTYDERFKKWRYDDLPILPQQWQYIIPNDKKKQFDTLRSLMKRPDVTGLVCATDAGREGELIFRFVYQMAGCKKPFQRLWISSMEDAAIKDGFAHLKPGTDYDNLYQSALCRAQADWLVGINATRLFSILYHKTLTVGRVQTPTLKILVDREAKISSFQKEKYHI
;
A
#
# COMPACT_ATOMS: atom_id res chain seq x y z
N GLN A 1 -1.05 5.53 23.22
CA GLN A 1 -1.11 5.77 21.76
C GLN A 1 -0.97 4.47 20.99
N LEU A 2 -1.59 4.37 19.80
CA LEU A 2 -1.45 3.22 18.90
C LEU A 2 -0.53 3.59 17.73
N VAL A 3 0.63 2.93 17.66
CA VAL A 3 1.59 3.06 16.56
C VAL A 3 1.30 1.97 15.52
N ILE A 4 1.20 2.34 14.25
CA ILE A 4 0.93 1.40 13.15
C ILE A 4 2.07 1.47 12.14
N ALA A 5 2.87 0.41 12.09
CA ALA A 5 3.98 0.24 11.15
C ALA A 5 3.51 -0.48 9.87
N GLU A 6 4.33 -0.45 8.83
CA GLU A 6 4.02 -1.14 7.56
C GLU A 6 4.26 -2.66 7.62
N LYS A 7 5.24 -3.08 8.43
CA LYS A 7 5.71 -4.47 8.51
C LYS A 7 5.98 -4.90 9.94
N PRO A 8 5.86 -6.20 10.27
CA PRO A 8 6.15 -6.70 11.61
C PRO A 8 7.59 -6.42 12.09
N SER A 9 8.57 -6.42 11.19
CA SER A 9 9.97 -6.13 11.52
C SER A 9 10.15 -4.68 11.98
N VAL A 10 9.58 -3.73 11.24
CA VAL A 10 9.60 -2.30 11.57
C VAL A 10 8.88 -2.04 12.90
N ALA A 11 7.73 -2.68 13.11
CA ALA A 11 7.00 -2.58 14.37
C ALA A 11 7.85 -3.03 15.57
N ARG A 12 8.60 -4.14 15.42
CA ARG A 12 9.49 -4.63 16.49
C ARG A 12 10.63 -3.64 16.79
N SER A 13 11.26 -3.09 15.76
CA SER A 13 12.32 -2.08 15.95
C SER A 13 11.79 -0.85 16.69
N ILE A 14 10.65 -0.31 16.26
CA ILE A 14 10.01 0.83 16.91
C ILE A 14 9.65 0.47 18.36
N ALA A 15 8.99 -0.66 18.59
CA ALA A 15 8.55 -1.08 19.90
C ALA A 15 9.71 -1.22 20.89
N GLY A 16 10.84 -1.79 20.47
CA GLY A 16 12.06 -1.89 21.28
C GLY A 16 12.58 -0.52 21.72
N VAL A 17 12.57 0.46 20.82
CA VAL A 17 13.08 1.81 21.10
C VAL A 17 12.18 2.60 22.05
N ILE A 18 10.83 2.45 21.91
CA ILE A 18 9.87 3.19 22.75
C ILE A 18 9.46 2.42 24.00
N GLY A 19 10.00 1.22 24.23
CA GLY A 19 9.73 0.41 25.44
C GLY A 19 8.38 -0.31 25.41
N ALA A 20 7.86 -0.67 24.25
CA ALA A 20 6.63 -1.44 24.08
C ALA A 20 6.97 -2.92 23.78
N ASP A 21 7.62 -3.61 24.70
CA ASP A 21 8.28 -4.91 24.50
C ASP A 21 7.40 -6.13 24.82
N LYS A 22 6.26 -5.93 25.50
CA LYS A 22 5.34 -7.02 25.84
C LYS A 22 4.57 -7.49 24.63
N LYS A 23 4.88 -8.70 24.15
CA LYS A 23 4.25 -9.31 22.97
C LYS A 23 2.82 -9.74 23.24
N GLN A 24 1.94 -9.47 22.29
CA GLN A 24 0.55 -9.89 22.23
C GLN A 24 0.25 -10.50 20.84
N ASP A 25 -0.95 -11.07 20.64
CA ASP A 25 -1.35 -11.55 19.31
C ASP A 25 -1.65 -10.39 18.37
N GLY A 26 -0.76 -10.17 17.41
CA GLY A 26 -0.87 -9.11 16.40
C GLY A 26 -0.40 -7.71 16.84
N TYR A 27 0.14 -7.52 18.03
CA TYR A 27 0.71 -6.25 18.49
C TYR A 27 1.70 -6.42 19.65
N MET A 28 2.35 -5.33 20.02
CA MET A 28 3.20 -5.23 21.23
C MET A 28 2.69 -4.08 22.11
N GLU A 29 2.93 -4.16 23.41
CA GLU A 29 2.41 -3.21 24.41
C GLU A 29 3.46 -2.88 25.44
N GLY A 30 3.52 -1.63 25.86
CA GLY A 30 4.40 -1.15 26.94
C GLY A 30 4.55 0.36 26.90
N ASN A 31 4.98 0.94 27.99
CA ASN A 31 5.29 2.37 28.13
C ASN A 31 4.21 3.32 27.58
N GLY A 32 2.92 2.98 27.72
CA GLY A 32 1.79 3.77 27.21
C GLY A 32 1.56 3.65 25.68
N TYR A 33 2.28 2.76 25.00
CA TYR A 33 2.13 2.51 23.59
C TYR A 33 1.59 1.11 23.30
N LEU A 34 0.80 1.03 22.25
CA LEU A 34 0.47 -0.20 21.52
C LEU A 34 1.15 -0.08 20.15
N VAL A 35 1.91 -1.08 19.75
CA VAL A 35 2.59 -1.09 18.44
C VAL A 35 2.09 -2.27 17.64
N SER A 36 1.43 -1.99 16.55
CA SER A 36 0.94 -3.00 15.61
C SER A 36 1.41 -2.69 14.20
N TRP A 37 1.04 -3.50 13.23
CA TRP A 37 1.58 -3.41 11.87
C TRP A 37 0.56 -3.78 10.80
N CYS A 38 0.79 -3.30 9.60
CA CYS A 38 0.22 -3.85 8.39
C CYS A 38 1.07 -5.02 7.87
N ILE A 39 0.55 -5.76 6.89
CA ILE A 39 1.30 -6.78 6.14
C ILE A 39 1.27 -6.32 4.68
N GLY A 40 1.94 -5.18 4.39
CA GLY A 40 1.72 -4.43 3.18
C GLY A 40 0.28 -3.90 3.12
N HIS A 41 -0.33 -3.89 1.94
CA HIS A 41 -1.74 -3.49 1.79
C HIS A 41 -2.69 -4.48 2.46
N LEU A 42 -3.36 -4.07 3.54
CA LEU A 42 -4.46 -4.82 4.17
C LEU A 42 -5.80 -4.52 3.52
N VAL A 43 -5.90 -3.37 2.86
CA VAL A 43 -7.08 -2.91 2.14
C VAL A 43 -6.66 -2.57 0.72
N SER A 44 -7.45 -2.95 -0.26
CA SER A 44 -7.22 -2.69 -1.68
C SER A 44 -8.49 -2.14 -2.35
N LEU A 45 -8.33 -1.52 -3.52
CA LEU A 45 -9.47 -1.25 -4.39
C LEU A 45 -10.12 -2.57 -4.81
N ALA A 46 -11.44 -2.59 -4.88
CA ALA A 46 -12.21 -3.77 -5.22
C ALA A 46 -12.00 -4.17 -6.69
N ASP A 47 -12.14 -5.46 -6.97
CA ASP A 47 -12.14 -5.97 -8.34
C ASP A 47 -13.37 -5.51 -9.12
N ALA A 48 -13.27 -5.49 -10.45
CA ALA A 48 -14.36 -5.07 -11.32
C ALA A 48 -15.69 -5.83 -11.07
N GLY A 49 -15.61 -7.13 -10.79
CA GLY A 49 -16.79 -7.94 -10.46
C GLY A 49 -17.53 -7.57 -9.18
N THR A 50 -16.93 -6.74 -8.33
CA THR A 50 -17.59 -6.21 -7.13
C THR A 50 -18.56 -5.07 -7.48
N TYR A 51 -18.28 -4.32 -8.54
CA TYR A 51 -19.13 -3.21 -8.99
C TYR A 51 -20.36 -3.69 -9.74
N ASP A 52 -20.20 -4.74 -10.59
CA ASP A 52 -21.29 -5.36 -11.32
C ASP A 52 -20.90 -6.82 -11.67
N GLU A 53 -21.84 -7.75 -11.48
CA GLU A 53 -21.62 -9.17 -11.80
C GLU A 53 -21.26 -9.43 -13.25
N ARG A 54 -21.76 -8.61 -14.19
CA ARG A 54 -21.41 -8.71 -15.61
C ARG A 54 -19.91 -8.61 -15.84
N PHE A 55 -19.20 -7.84 -15.03
CA PHE A 55 -17.75 -7.67 -15.12
C PHE A 55 -16.93 -8.87 -14.61
N LYS A 56 -17.56 -9.91 -14.08
CA LYS A 56 -16.87 -11.18 -13.79
C LYS A 56 -16.42 -11.89 -15.06
N LYS A 57 -17.16 -11.71 -16.16
CA LYS A 57 -16.75 -12.17 -17.49
C LYS A 57 -16.12 -11.02 -18.27
N TRP A 58 -15.08 -11.33 -19.03
CA TRP A 58 -14.41 -10.32 -19.84
C TRP A 58 -15.08 -10.24 -21.21
N ARG A 59 -15.74 -9.14 -21.48
CA ARG A 59 -16.43 -8.89 -22.75
C ARG A 59 -16.02 -7.52 -23.28
N TYR A 60 -15.90 -7.40 -24.60
CA TYR A 60 -15.54 -6.15 -25.26
C TYR A 60 -16.56 -5.04 -24.97
N ASP A 61 -17.84 -5.37 -25.05
CA ASP A 61 -18.95 -4.42 -24.89
C ASP A 61 -19.10 -3.87 -23.47
N ASP A 62 -18.41 -4.48 -22.48
CA ASP A 62 -18.40 -4.01 -21.11
C ASP A 62 -17.28 -2.98 -20.83
N LEU A 63 -16.47 -2.63 -21.84
CA LEU A 63 -15.37 -1.68 -21.70
C LEU A 63 -15.73 -0.29 -22.24
N PRO A 64 -15.25 0.79 -21.63
CA PRO A 64 -14.40 0.81 -20.44
C PRO A 64 -15.19 0.69 -19.13
N ILE A 65 -14.60 0.02 -18.12
CA ILE A 65 -15.13 -0.06 -16.78
C ILE A 65 -14.68 1.18 -16.01
N LEU A 66 -15.63 2.05 -15.65
CA LEU A 66 -15.39 3.33 -14.97
C LEU A 66 -16.25 3.39 -13.71
N PRO A 67 -15.71 3.06 -12.52
CA PRO A 67 -16.45 3.12 -11.27
C PRO A 67 -16.91 4.55 -10.96
N GLN A 68 -18.20 4.72 -10.65
CA GLN A 68 -18.74 6.00 -10.19
C GLN A 68 -18.36 6.28 -8.73
N GLN A 69 -18.27 5.23 -7.93
CA GLN A 69 -17.80 5.26 -6.54
C GLN A 69 -16.83 4.14 -6.30
N TRP A 70 -15.68 4.48 -5.71
CA TRP A 70 -14.65 3.50 -5.41
C TRP A 70 -15.06 2.62 -4.23
N GLN A 71 -14.92 1.31 -4.42
CA GLN A 71 -15.14 0.30 -3.39
C GLN A 71 -13.80 -0.29 -2.96
N TYR A 72 -13.75 -0.69 -1.69
CA TYR A 72 -12.56 -1.23 -1.06
C TYR A 72 -12.84 -2.61 -0.49
N ILE A 73 -11.85 -3.48 -0.55
CA ILE A 73 -11.93 -4.84 -0.03
C ILE A 73 -10.79 -5.14 0.92
N ILE A 74 -11.05 -6.06 1.84
CA ILE A 74 -10.05 -6.65 2.71
C ILE A 74 -9.89 -8.10 2.25
N PRO A 75 -8.73 -8.48 1.66
CA PRO A 75 -8.47 -9.87 1.27
C PRO A 75 -8.59 -10.81 2.46
N ASN A 76 -9.09 -12.02 2.24
CA ASN A 76 -9.37 -12.98 3.32
C ASN A 76 -8.14 -13.33 4.15
N ASP A 77 -6.98 -13.46 3.52
CA ASP A 77 -5.68 -13.72 4.16
C ASP A 77 -5.18 -12.53 5.01
N LYS A 78 -5.72 -11.34 4.82
CA LYS A 78 -5.38 -10.11 5.57
C LYS A 78 -6.38 -9.78 6.68
N LYS A 79 -7.53 -10.46 6.70
CA LYS A 79 -8.64 -10.12 7.57
C LYS A 79 -8.27 -10.18 9.06
N LYS A 80 -7.53 -11.22 9.49
CA LYS A 80 -7.13 -11.35 10.90
C LYS A 80 -6.36 -10.11 11.39
N GLN A 81 -5.37 -9.66 10.63
CA GLN A 81 -4.55 -8.51 11.02
C GLN A 81 -5.33 -7.19 10.93
N PHE A 82 -6.19 -7.06 9.93
CA PHE A 82 -7.08 -5.90 9.84
C PHE A 82 -8.02 -5.82 11.06
N ASP A 83 -8.63 -6.94 11.46
CA ASP A 83 -9.54 -6.99 12.61
C ASP A 83 -8.80 -6.69 13.92
N THR A 84 -7.55 -7.12 14.07
CA THR A 84 -6.69 -6.73 15.19
C THR A 84 -6.50 -5.21 15.23
N LEU A 85 -6.08 -4.59 14.12
CA LEU A 85 -5.90 -3.13 14.05
C LEU A 85 -7.19 -2.38 14.34
N ARG A 86 -8.31 -2.82 13.76
CA ARG A 86 -9.63 -2.23 14.00
C ARG A 86 -10.03 -2.31 15.48
N SER A 87 -9.76 -3.42 16.14
CA SER A 87 -10.04 -3.61 17.57
C SER A 87 -9.18 -2.67 18.42
N LEU A 88 -7.89 -2.56 18.12
CA LEU A 88 -6.97 -1.65 18.82
C LEU A 88 -7.37 -0.18 18.64
N MET A 89 -7.76 0.22 17.43
CA MET A 89 -8.26 1.57 17.14
C MET A 89 -9.53 1.92 17.92
N LYS A 90 -10.38 0.94 18.25
CA LYS A 90 -11.62 1.13 18.99
C LYS A 90 -11.42 1.14 20.51
N ARG A 91 -10.28 0.74 21.04
CA ARG A 91 -10.01 0.73 22.48
C ARG A 91 -10.22 2.13 23.08
N PRO A 92 -10.91 2.26 24.21
CA PRO A 92 -11.17 3.57 24.85
C PRO A 92 -9.90 4.22 25.40
N ASP A 93 -8.91 3.44 25.80
CA ASP A 93 -7.61 3.90 26.30
C ASP A 93 -6.65 4.37 25.19
N VAL A 94 -6.95 4.12 23.93
CA VAL A 94 -6.23 4.67 22.77
C VAL A 94 -6.80 6.04 22.43
N THR A 95 -6.10 7.09 22.75
CA THR A 95 -6.52 8.48 22.52
C THR A 95 -6.12 9.03 21.16
N GLY A 96 -5.07 8.46 20.55
CA GLY A 96 -4.56 8.88 19.23
C GLY A 96 -3.70 7.81 18.58
N LEU A 97 -3.40 7.98 17.30
CA LEU A 97 -2.59 7.06 16.54
C LEU A 97 -1.29 7.72 16.06
N VAL A 98 -0.28 6.89 15.79
CA VAL A 98 0.93 7.28 15.09
C VAL A 98 1.04 6.45 13.81
N CYS A 99 0.99 7.10 12.67
CA CYS A 99 1.27 6.51 11.38
C CYS A 99 2.79 6.33 11.22
N ALA A 100 3.27 5.11 11.34
CA ALA A 100 4.68 4.74 11.26
C ALA A 100 4.96 3.79 10.07
N THR A 101 4.15 3.89 9.01
CA THR A 101 4.41 3.25 7.72
C THR A 101 5.56 3.95 6.99
N ASP A 102 6.11 3.34 5.97
CA ASP A 102 7.25 3.88 5.23
C ASP A 102 7.04 5.36 4.81
N ALA A 103 8.09 6.17 4.87
CA ALA A 103 8.04 7.58 4.55
C ALA A 103 7.89 7.79 3.05
N GLY A 104 6.65 7.82 2.57
CA GLY A 104 6.32 7.95 1.16
C GLY A 104 4.83 7.84 0.87
N ARG A 105 4.48 8.04 -0.40
CA ARG A 105 3.10 7.96 -0.89
C ARG A 105 2.42 6.63 -0.58
N GLU A 106 3.15 5.53 -0.77
CA GLU A 106 2.62 4.19 -0.59
C GLU A 106 2.32 3.89 0.88
N GLY A 107 3.26 4.23 1.78
CA GLY A 107 3.04 4.06 3.22
C GLY A 107 1.86 4.90 3.72
N GLU A 108 1.70 6.13 3.22
CA GLU A 108 0.54 6.96 3.56
C GLU A 108 -0.77 6.31 3.08
N LEU A 109 -0.80 5.77 1.87
CA LEU A 109 -1.97 5.08 1.31
C LEU A 109 -2.35 3.86 2.15
N ILE A 110 -1.38 3.02 2.51
CA ILE A 110 -1.58 1.81 3.33
C ILE A 110 -2.24 2.17 4.66
N PHE A 111 -1.70 3.16 5.37
CA PHE A 111 -2.25 3.60 6.65
C PHE A 111 -3.66 4.17 6.50
N ARG A 112 -3.87 5.10 5.56
CA ARG A 112 -5.15 5.79 5.38
C ARG A 112 -6.27 4.83 4.98
N PHE A 113 -5.99 3.85 4.15
CA PHE A 113 -6.97 2.83 3.77
C PHE A 113 -7.42 2.02 4.99
N VAL A 114 -6.50 1.60 5.84
CA VAL A 114 -6.82 0.87 7.07
C VAL A 114 -7.59 1.77 8.05
N TYR A 115 -7.16 3.00 8.25
CA TYR A 115 -7.78 3.98 9.12
C TYR A 115 -9.24 4.27 8.72
N GLN A 116 -9.48 4.51 7.44
CA GLN A 116 -10.82 4.79 6.89
C GLN A 116 -11.71 3.55 6.95
N MET A 117 -11.21 2.39 6.53
CA MET A 117 -11.98 1.14 6.52
C MET A 117 -12.31 0.66 7.94
N ALA A 118 -11.47 0.94 8.92
CA ALA A 118 -11.76 0.68 10.33
C ALA A 118 -12.82 1.63 10.92
N GLY A 119 -13.17 2.70 10.21
CA GLY A 119 -14.07 3.77 10.68
C GLY A 119 -13.50 4.57 11.84
N CYS A 120 -12.16 4.66 11.93
CA CYS A 120 -11.49 5.39 12.99
C CYS A 120 -11.64 6.89 12.78
N LYS A 121 -11.93 7.63 13.87
CA LYS A 121 -12.03 9.11 13.87
C LYS A 121 -11.07 9.76 14.86
N LYS A 122 -10.21 8.98 15.51
CA LYS A 122 -9.24 9.50 16.47
C LYS A 122 -8.14 10.29 15.75
N PRO A 123 -7.60 11.34 16.34
CA PRO A 123 -6.51 12.07 15.73
C PRO A 123 -5.29 11.18 15.53
N PHE A 124 -4.52 11.48 14.51
CA PHE A 124 -3.26 10.78 14.29
C PHE A 124 -2.14 11.75 13.90
N GLN A 125 -0.93 11.32 14.23
CA GLN A 125 0.32 11.99 13.89
C GLN A 125 1.13 11.10 12.94
N ARG A 126 2.06 11.70 12.23
CA ARG A 126 2.93 11.02 11.28
C ARG A 126 4.36 10.97 11.81
N LEU A 127 4.88 9.76 11.93
CA LEU A 127 6.31 9.50 12.10
C LEU A 127 6.95 9.47 10.71
N TRP A 128 7.83 10.42 10.43
CA TRP A 128 8.50 10.54 9.12
C TRP A 128 9.99 10.33 9.29
N ILE A 129 10.46 9.11 9.10
CA ILE A 129 11.87 8.73 9.23
C ILE A 129 12.30 7.90 8.01
N SER A 130 13.55 8.01 7.62
CA SER A 130 14.17 7.27 6.52
C SER A 130 15.15 6.18 7.00
N SER A 131 15.42 6.12 8.31
CA SER A 131 16.27 5.11 8.94
C SER A 131 15.56 4.44 10.10
N MET A 132 15.87 3.17 10.35
CA MET A 132 15.36 2.38 11.48
C MET A 132 16.38 2.26 12.62
N GLU A 133 17.40 3.09 12.64
CA GLU A 133 18.34 3.20 13.76
C GLU A 133 17.66 3.81 14.98
N ASP A 134 18.04 3.37 16.17
CA ASP A 134 17.43 3.80 17.44
C ASP A 134 17.41 5.32 17.60
N ALA A 135 18.49 5.98 17.20
CA ALA A 135 18.59 7.44 17.26
C ALA A 135 17.57 8.13 16.36
N ALA A 136 17.39 7.63 15.13
CA ALA A 136 16.43 8.16 14.18
C ALA A 136 14.99 7.94 14.60
N ILE A 137 14.69 6.79 15.22
CA ILE A 137 13.36 6.49 15.75
C ILE A 137 13.06 7.44 16.93
N LYS A 138 13.98 7.61 17.88
CA LYS A 138 13.81 8.53 19.04
C LYS A 138 13.60 9.97 18.58
N ASP A 139 14.42 10.45 17.66
CA ASP A 139 14.29 11.79 17.09
C ASP A 139 12.95 11.96 16.35
N GLY A 140 12.55 10.98 15.56
CA GLY A 140 11.27 10.99 14.87
C GLY A 140 10.06 11.06 15.81
N PHE A 141 10.09 10.34 16.94
CA PHE A 141 9.04 10.43 17.95
C PHE A 141 9.02 11.78 18.67
N ALA A 142 10.16 12.45 18.80
CA ALA A 142 10.23 13.81 19.33
C ALA A 142 9.67 14.88 18.35
N HIS A 143 9.60 14.56 17.04
CA HIS A 143 9.21 15.48 15.98
C HIS A 143 8.00 14.98 15.16
N LEU A 144 7.05 14.31 15.82
CA LEU A 144 5.81 13.87 15.15
C LEU A 144 5.05 15.06 14.57
N LYS A 145 4.55 14.91 13.34
CA LYS A 145 3.77 15.93 12.65
C LYS A 145 2.28 15.56 12.61
N PRO A 146 1.37 16.55 12.56
CA PRO A 146 -0.04 16.28 12.36
C PRO A 146 -0.28 15.45 11.09
N GLY A 147 -1.18 14.48 11.15
CA GLY A 147 -1.51 13.67 9.96
C GLY A 147 -2.08 14.48 8.80
N THR A 148 -2.74 15.60 9.10
CA THR A 148 -3.30 16.52 8.10
C THR A 148 -2.26 17.15 7.18
N ASP A 149 -1.02 17.31 7.63
CA ASP A 149 0.07 17.84 6.80
C ASP A 149 0.38 16.94 5.59
N TYR A 150 -0.08 15.67 5.64
CA TYR A 150 0.13 14.66 4.60
C TYR A 150 -1.11 14.37 3.76
N ASP A 151 -2.18 15.17 3.86
CA ASP A 151 -3.42 14.94 3.11
C ASP A 151 -3.20 15.03 1.60
N ASN A 152 -2.41 15.99 1.11
CA ASN A 152 -2.07 16.09 -0.31
C ASN A 152 -1.23 14.90 -0.80
N LEU A 153 -0.34 14.37 0.05
CA LEU A 153 0.44 13.18 -0.25
C LEU A 153 -0.47 11.96 -0.39
N TYR A 154 -1.43 11.80 0.52
CA TYR A 154 -2.45 10.77 0.44
C TYR A 154 -3.30 10.88 -0.84
N GLN A 155 -3.78 12.10 -1.18
CA GLN A 155 -4.55 12.32 -2.40
C GLN A 155 -3.75 11.95 -3.66
N SER A 156 -2.48 12.31 -3.71
CA SER A 156 -1.58 11.91 -4.80
C SER A 156 -1.44 10.38 -4.92
N ALA A 157 -1.32 9.68 -3.77
CA ALA A 157 -1.24 8.24 -3.74
C ALA A 157 -2.55 7.57 -4.18
N LEU A 158 -3.69 8.10 -3.72
CA LEU A 158 -5.02 7.63 -4.08
C LEU A 158 -5.30 7.78 -5.57
N CYS A 159 -5.05 8.97 -6.13
CA CYS A 159 -5.21 9.22 -7.57
C CYS A 159 -4.36 8.25 -8.40
N ARG A 160 -3.13 7.99 -7.97
CA ARG A 160 -2.24 7.01 -8.62
C ARG A 160 -2.83 5.60 -8.56
N ALA A 161 -3.28 5.15 -7.39
CA ALA A 161 -3.87 3.81 -7.24
C ALA A 161 -5.11 3.64 -8.13
N GLN A 162 -5.96 4.66 -8.19
CA GLN A 162 -7.14 4.68 -9.05
C GLN A 162 -6.78 4.66 -10.54
N ALA A 163 -5.80 5.46 -10.95
CA ALA A 163 -5.32 5.47 -12.35
C ALA A 163 -4.69 4.12 -12.73
N ASP A 164 -3.88 3.53 -11.85
CA ASP A 164 -3.29 2.20 -12.07
C ASP A 164 -4.38 1.12 -12.20
N TRP A 165 -5.45 1.20 -11.40
CA TRP A 165 -6.60 0.32 -11.50
C TRP A 165 -7.34 0.49 -12.84
N LEU A 166 -7.67 1.73 -13.22
CA LEU A 166 -8.40 2.04 -14.46
C LEU A 166 -7.64 1.55 -15.69
N VAL A 167 -6.36 1.90 -15.79
CA VAL A 167 -5.52 1.47 -16.92
C VAL A 167 -5.31 -0.04 -16.90
N GLY A 168 -4.96 -0.60 -15.74
CA GLY A 168 -4.67 -2.01 -15.60
C GLY A 168 -5.84 -2.91 -15.96
N ILE A 169 -7.02 -2.64 -15.40
CA ILE A 169 -8.23 -3.45 -15.63
C ILE A 169 -8.69 -3.34 -17.08
N ASN A 170 -8.83 -2.13 -17.61
CA ASN A 170 -9.39 -1.93 -18.95
C ASN A 170 -8.44 -2.40 -20.05
N ALA A 171 -7.16 -2.03 -19.97
CA ALA A 171 -6.19 -2.43 -20.99
C ALA A 171 -5.90 -3.94 -20.95
N THR A 172 -5.76 -4.54 -19.76
CA THR A 172 -5.59 -5.99 -19.63
C THR A 172 -6.74 -6.75 -20.29
N ARG A 173 -7.98 -6.37 -20.00
CA ARG A 173 -9.17 -7.03 -20.58
C ARG A 173 -9.25 -6.82 -22.07
N LEU A 174 -9.08 -5.59 -22.55
CA LEU A 174 -9.13 -5.25 -23.97
C LEU A 174 -8.13 -6.11 -24.77
N PHE A 175 -6.86 -6.06 -24.41
CA PHE A 175 -5.84 -6.81 -25.15
C PHE A 175 -6.01 -8.33 -24.99
N SER A 176 -6.44 -8.81 -23.84
CA SER A 176 -6.68 -10.24 -23.65
C SER A 176 -7.84 -10.75 -24.51
N ILE A 177 -8.89 -9.96 -24.70
CA ILE A 177 -10.01 -10.29 -25.58
C ILE A 177 -9.56 -10.28 -27.05
N LEU A 178 -8.88 -9.21 -27.47
CA LEU A 178 -8.46 -9.04 -28.88
C LEU A 178 -7.48 -10.12 -29.34
N TYR A 179 -6.58 -10.54 -28.46
CA TYR A 179 -5.54 -11.53 -28.80
C TYR A 179 -5.86 -12.96 -28.33
N HIS A 180 -7.05 -13.19 -27.75
CA HIS A 180 -7.48 -14.50 -27.21
C HIS A 180 -6.45 -15.15 -26.26
N LYS A 181 -5.73 -14.32 -25.51
CA LYS A 181 -4.68 -14.73 -24.57
C LYS A 181 -4.60 -13.74 -23.42
N THR A 182 -4.36 -14.21 -22.20
CA THR A 182 -4.17 -13.31 -21.05
C THR A 182 -2.94 -12.45 -21.26
N LEU A 183 -3.16 -11.15 -21.46
CA LEU A 183 -2.13 -10.13 -21.65
C LEU A 183 -2.28 -9.07 -20.57
N THR A 184 -1.45 -9.18 -19.54
CA THR A 184 -1.49 -8.24 -18.43
C THR A 184 -0.82 -6.93 -18.81
N VAL A 185 -1.53 -5.82 -18.62
CA VAL A 185 -1.04 -4.46 -18.87
C VAL A 185 -0.96 -3.72 -17.54
N GLY A 186 0.16 -3.07 -17.31
CA GLY A 186 0.38 -2.27 -16.12
C GLY A 186 1.42 -1.18 -16.33
N ARG A 187 1.28 -0.10 -15.58
CA ARG A 187 2.11 1.10 -15.70
C ARG A 187 3.61 0.85 -15.47
N VAL A 188 3.96 -0.12 -14.65
CA VAL A 188 5.35 -0.48 -14.37
C VAL A 188 5.79 -1.70 -15.19
N GLN A 189 5.03 -2.78 -15.13
CA GLN A 189 5.43 -4.04 -15.75
C GLN A 189 5.54 -3.96 -17.27
N THR A 190 4.62 -3.25 -17.95
CA THR A 190 4.64 -3.15 -19.43
C THR A 190 5.86 -2.37 -19.94
N PRO A 191 6.20 -1.18 -19.43
CA PRO A 191 7.42 -0.50 -19.81
C PRO A 191 8.69 -1.28 -19.46
N THR A 192 8.71 -1.96 -18.31
CA THR A 192 9.85 -2.81 -17.91
C THR A 192 10.06 -3.96 -18.90
N LEU A 193 8.98 -4.65 -19.27
CA LEU A 193 9.04 -5.70 -20.30
C LEU A 193 9.54 -5.13 -21.64
N LYS A 194 9.06 -3.96 -22.05
CA LYS A 194 9.55 -3.30 -23.25
C LYS A 194 11.05 -3.07 -23.25
N ILE A 195 11.61 -2.58 -22.13
CA ILE A 195 13.07 -2.38 -21.98
C ILE A 195 13.82 -3.70 -22.20
N LEU A 196 13.31 -4.80 -21.63
CA LEU A 196 13.92 -6.13 -21.79
C LEU A 196 13.86 -6.59 -23.26
N VAL A 197 12.69 -6.46 -23.91
CA VAL A 197 12.51 -6.83 -25.31
C VAL A 197 13.42 -6.01 -26.23
N ASP A 198 13.50 -4.69 -26.01
CA ASP A 198 14.38 -3.81 -26.78
C ASP A 198 15.86 -4.19 -26.59
N ARG A 199 16.25 -4.60 -25.39
CA ARG A 199 17.60 -5.07 -25.08
C ARG A 199 17.91 -6.38 -25.81
N GLU A 200 16.99 -7.35 -25.78
CA GLU A 200 17.11 -8.62 -26.49
C GLU A 200 17.24 -8.41 -28.01
N ALA A 201 16.42 -7.52 -28.58
CA ALA A 201 16.50 -7.16 -29.99
C ALA A 201 17.89 -6.60 -30.36
N LYS A 202 18.45 -5.71 -29.52
CA LYS A 202 19.82 -5.17 -29.71
C LYS A 202 20.91 -6.26 -29.62
N ILE A 203 20.76 -7.20 -28.70
CA ILE A 203 21.69 -8.34 -28.56
C ILE A 203 21.62 -9.21 -29.80
N SER A 204 20.41 -9.55 -30.27
CA SER A 204 20.21 -10.41 -31.44
C SER A 204 20.69 -9.79 -32.76
N SER A 205 20.63 -8.45 -32.85
CA SER A 205 21.09 -7.70 -34.03
C SER A 205 22.53 -7.18 -33.91
N PHE A 206 23.24 -7.54 -32.84
CA PHE A 206 24.59 -7.02 -32.57
C PHE A 206 25.59 -7.49 -33.63
N GLN A 207 26.27 -6.55 -34.28
CA GLN A 207 27.38 -6.79 -35.18
C GLN A 207 28.70 -6.42 -34.47
N LYS A 208 29.68 -7.32 -34.56
CA LYS A 208 31.01 -7.07 -33.99
C LYS A 208 31.74 -6.04 -34.82
N GLU A 209 32.11 -4.94 -34.20
CA GLU A 209 32.98 -3.92 -34.78
C GLU A 209 34.38 -4.00 -34.15
N LYS A 210 35.43 -3.87 -34.98
CA LYS A 210 36.78 -3.75 -34.48
C LYS A 210 37.02 -2.30 -34.03
N TYR A 211 37.51 -2.12 -32.83
CA TYR A 211 37.93 -0.82 -32.33
C TYR A 211 39.38 -0.90 -31.82
N HIS A 212 40.08 0.20 -31.84
CA HIS A 212 41.42 0.35 -31.29
C HIS A 212 41.31 1.18 -30.01
N ILE A 213 42.07 0.76 -28.99
CA ILE A 213 42.22 1.49 -27.72
C ILE A 213 43.48 2.32 -27.81
#